data_160d420ede3b4b6c39ac917a0b0790ed
#
_entry.id   160d420ede3b4b6c39ac917a0b0790ed
#
_cell.length_a   1.000
_cell.length_b   1.000
_cell.length_c   1.000
_cell.angle_alpha   90.00
_cell.angle_beta   90.00
_cell.angle_gamma   90.00
#
_symmetry.space_group_name_H-M   'P 1'
#
loop_
_entity.id
_entity.type
_entity.pdbx_description
1 polymer ?
#
loop_
_entity_poly.entity_id
_entity_poly.type
_entity_poly.pdbx_seq_one_letter_code
_entity_poly.pdbx_strand_id
1 'polypeptide(L)'
;MSSKFNFLKQDLTAMTQDKDFFCFDVETTGLSPSDNRIIQLSMIHGRFKGIKPIEIDRMNFYINPGKGHLPLPDKIVDLTGITTETVMNQGISEQEAVQRIQNFFGEHKINLTGWNVSFDCKFLTSLYARQLLEFEPNLVVDSMQIAKQRIPKTEIKNYKLITVAEYFHLDDGISFHDSMEDTHVTFLIFDILSQELLEEKEDSEPLQLIKPIVYKMESWSHFYSQTSMIKRIYLDTSVGSIFYDQYKDEFGAKSKELNLDMVDSNYLMEFMLCFTHTTRIGVNSIQEWKGRIEFDS
;
A
#
# COMPACT_ATOMS: atom_id res chain seq x y z
N MET A 1 23.59 -9.66 -3.79
CA MET A 1 22.12 -9.57 -3.80
C MET A 1 21.78 -8.13 -3.53
N SER A 2 21.04 -7.45 -4.42
CA SER A 2 20.74 -6.02 -4.29
C SER A 2 19.83 -5.84 -3.07
N SER A 3 20.31 -5.14 -2.06
CA SER A 3 19.50 -4.70 -0.93
C SER A 3 18.41 -3.78 -1.47
N LYS A 4 17.24 -4.32 -1.69
CA LYS A 4 16.04 -3.53 -1.82
C LYS A 4 15.76 -2.95 -0.45
N PHE A 5 15.50 -1.65 -0.40
CA PHE A 5 15.18 -0.88 0.80
C PHE A 5 14.53 -1.69 1.89
N ASN A 6 15.09 -1.64 3.08
CA ASN A 6 14.58 -2.33 4.26
C ASN A 6 13.41 -1.56 4.92
N PHE A 7 12.73 -0.67 4.18
CA PHE A 7 11.54 0.04 4.67
C PHE A 7 10.47 -0.92 5.14
N LEU A 8 10.20 -1.97 4.34
CA LEU A 8 9.19 -2.95 4.71
C LEU A 8 9.52 -3.61 6.06
N LYS A 9 10.80 -3.91 6.33
CA LYS A 9 11.21 -4.46 7.62
C LYS A 9 11.08 -3.45 8.75
N GLN A 10 11.42 -2.18 8.50
CA GLN A 10 11.28 -1.11 9.50
C GLN A 10 9.82 -0.84 9.83
N ASP A 11 8.97 -0.71 8.81
CA ASP A 11 7.53 -0.51 8.99
C ASP A 11 6.88 -1.72 9.68
N LEU A 12 7.29 -2.93 9.28
CA LEU A 12 6.82 -4.14 9.92
C LEU A 12 7.30 -4.22 11.39
N THR A 13 8.54 -3.82 11.68
CA THR A 13 9.06 -3.74 13.04
C THR A 13 8.27 -2.72 13.87
N ALA A 14 7.98 -1.54 13.32
CA ALA A 14 7.15 -0.54 13.96
C ALA A 14 5.72 -1.06 14.22
N MET A 15 5.14 -1.77 13.24
CA MET A 15 3.83 -2.42 13.37
C MET A 15 3.81 -3.47 14.51
N THR A 16 4.90 -4.25 14.68
CA THR A 16 4.99 -5.19 15.82
C THR A 16 5.06 -4.50 17.17
N GLN A 17 5.66 -3.29 17.24
CA GLN A 17 5.70 -2.49 18.47
C GLN A 17 4.31 -1.93 18.82
N ASP A 18 3.53 -1.51 17.83
CA ASP A 18 2.14 -1.06 18.01
C ASP A 18 1.20 -2.23 18.36
N LYS A 19 1.59 -3.44 18.02
CA LYS A 19 0.93 -4.75 18.20
C LYS A 19 -0.29 -4.96 17.30
N ASP A 20 -1.22 -4.02 17.22
CA ASP A 20 -2.47 -4.19 16.48
C ASP A 20 -2.31 -3.74 15.03
N PHE A 21 -2.92 -4.49 14.11
CA PHE A 21 -2.97 -4.19 12.69
C PHE A 21 -4.26 -4.75 12.07
N PHE A 22 -4.60 -4.27 10.86
CA PHE A 22 -5.79 -4.69 10.14
C PHE A 22 -5.39 -5.14 8.74
N CYS A 23 -5.67 -6.41 8.44
CA CYS A 23 -5.55 -6.98 7.09
C CYS A 23 -6.89 -6.83 6.40
N PHE A 24 -6.93 -6.28 5.19
CA PHE A 24 -8.21 -6.04 4.53
C PHE A 24 -8.11 -6.13 3.01
N ASP A 25 -9.27 -6.33 2.41
CA ASP A 25 -9.49 -6.39 0.97
C ASP A 25 -10.86 -5.82 0.62
N VAL A 26 -11.02 -5.28 -0.58
CA VAL A 26 -12.28 -4.72 -1.07
C VAL A 26 -12.63 -5.21 -2.47
N GLU A 27 -13.90 -5.57 -2.69
CA GLU A 27 -14.48 -5.70 -4.02
C GLU A 27 -15.14 -4.40 -4.44
N THR A 28 -15.03 -4.06 -5.72
CA THR A 28 -15.41 -2.74 -6.22
C THR A 28 -16.18 -2.81 -7.53
N THR A 29 -16.91 -1.74 -7.88
CA THR A 29 -17.61 -1.64 -9.18
C THR A 29 -16.67 -1.39 -10.37
N GLY A 30 -15.36 -1.23 -10.14
CA GLY A 30 -14.33 -1.01 -11.16
C GLY A 30 -13.04 -0.46 -10.56
N LEU A 31 -12.11 0.02 -11.38
CA LEU A 31 -10.72 0.27 -10.97
C LEU A 31 -10.43 1.70 -10.50
N SER A 32 -11.30 2.68 -10.77
CA SER A 32 -11.07 4.09 -10.45
C SER A 32 -11.80 4.48 -9.17
N PRO A 33 -11.11 4.84 -8.07
CA PRO A 33 -11.76 5.20 -6.81
C PRO A 33 -12.61 6.46 -6.88
N SER A 34 -12.38 7.35 -7.86
CA SER A 34 -13.23 8.53 -8.12
C SER A 34 -14.59 8.15 -8.70
N ASP A 35 -14.59 7.17 -9.62
CA ASP A 35 -15.75 6.83 -10.42
C ASP A 35 -16.47 5.58 -9.94
N ASN A 36 -15.80 4.76 -9.15
CA ASN A 36 -16.31 3.48 -8.69
C ASN A 36 -16.50 3.45 -7.18
N ARG A 37 -17.15 2.39 -6.70
CA ARG A 37 -17.56 2.22 -5.30
C ARG A 37 -17.17 0.86 -4.79
N ILE A 38 -16.93 0.77 -3.49
CA ILE A 38 -16.77 -0.50 -2.78
C ILE A 38 -18.14 -1.18 -2.73
N ILE A 39 -18.19 -2.48 -3.03
CA ILE A 39 -19.40 -3.31 -2.94
C ILE A 39 -19.29 -4.42 -1.89
N GLN A 40 -18.07 -4.81 -1.50
CA GLN A 40 -17.80 -5.68 -0.35
C GLN A 40 -16.52 -5.19 0.33
N LEU A 41 -16.48 -5.26 1.64
CA LEU A 41 -15.29 -5.01 2.44
C LEU A 41 -15.15 -6.12 3.48
N SER A 42 -13.96 -6.67 3.53
CA SER A 42 -13.57 -7.64 4.55
C SER A 42 -12.32 -7.15 5.27
N MET A 43 -12.28 -7.37 6.58
CA MET A 43 -11.16 -6.97 7.40
C MET A 43 -10.94 -7.94 8.55
N ILE A 44 -9.68 -8.27 8.81
CA ILE A 44 -9.24 -9.05 9.95
C ILE A 44 -8.42 -8.15 10.86
N HIS A 45 -8.82 -8.04 12.12
CA HIS A 45 -8.02 -7.44 13.18
C HIS A 45 -6.99 -8.48 13.62
N GLY A 46 -5.74 -8.20 13.35
CA GLY A 46 -4.59 -8.99 13.75
C GLY A 46 -3.83 -8.33 14.91
N ARG A 47 -3.18 -9.15 15.72
CA ARG A 47 -2.30 -8.69 16.82
C ARG A 47 -1.01 -9.47 16.80
N PHE A 48 0.11 -8.77 16.89
CA PHE A 48 1.40 -9.43 17.06
C PHE A 48 1.60 -9.95 18.50
N LYS A 49 1.92 -11.24 18.60
CA LYS A 49 2.42 -11.88 19.82
C LYS A 49 3.91 -12.20 19.62
N GLY A 50 4.77 -11.31 20.05
CA GLY A 50 6.17 -11.28 19.58
C GLY A 50 6.18 -10.88 18.10
N ILE A 51 6.75 -11.72 17.26
CA ILE A 51 6.78 -11.52 15.79
C ILE A 51 5.64 -12.25 15.07
N LYS A 52 4.85 -13.04 15.78
CA LYS A 52 3.78 -13.86 15.19
C LYS A 52 2.45 -13.11 15.18
N PRO A 53 1.83 -12.88 14.02
CA PRO A 53 0.45 -12.41 13.91
C PRO A 53 -0.54 -13.44 14.45
N ILE A 54 -1.55 -12.98 15.18
CA ILE A 54 -2.71 -13.77 15.57
C ILE A 54 -3.97 -13.00 15.23
N GLU A 55 -4.97 -13.68 14.71
CA GLU A 55 -6.28 -13.11 14.47
C GLU A 55 -7.02 -12.87 15.80
N ILE A 56 -7.62 -11.71 15.95
CA ILE A 56 -8.41 -11.30 17.12
C ILE A 56 -9.90 -11.27 16.78
N ASP A 57 -10.23 -10.65 15.62
CA ASP A 57 -11.61 -10.47 15.18
C ASP A 57 -11.66 -10.29 13.67
N ARG A 58 -12.83 -10.43 13.07
CA ARG A 58 -13.06 -10.18 11.65
C ARG A 58 -14.40 -9.58 11.36
N MET A 59 -14.49 -8.82 10.29
CA MET A 59 -15.75 -8.32 9.75
C MET A 59 -15.80 -8.50 8.23
N ASN A 60 -17.02 -8.72 7.73
CA ASN A 60 -17.33 -8.78 6.31
C ASN A 60 -18.74 -8.23 6.10
N PHE A 61 -18.91 -7.35 5.11
CA PHE A 61 -20.23 -6.85 4.75
C PHE A 61 -20.26 -6.30 3.32
N TYR A 62 -21.44 -6.34 2.73
CA TYR A 62 -21.71 -5.69 1.45
C TYR A 62 -22.06 -4.22 1.65
N ILE A 63 -21.72 -3.41 0.64
CA ILE A 63 -22.03 -1.98 0.61
C ILE A 63 -22.88 -1.73 -0.63
N ASN A 64 -24.00 -1.04 -0.46
CA ASN A 64 -24.82 -0.59 -1.57
C ASN A 64 -24.15 0.62 -2.23
N PRO A 65 -23.69 0.50 -3.49
CA PRO A 65 -22.91 1.56 -4.15
C PRO A 65 -23.78 2.77 -4.57
N GLY A 66 -25.09 2.71 -4.32
CA GLY A 66 -26.04 3.75 -4.70
C GLY A 66 -26.55 3.63 -6.14
N LYS A 67 -27.69 4.30 -6.40
CA LYS A 67 -28.42 4.19 -7.68
C LYS A 67 -27.59 4.51 -8.93
N GLY A 68 -26.59 5.41 -8.81
CA GLY A 68 -25.73 5.79 -9.93
C GLY A 68 -24.72 4.72 -10.37
N HIS A 69 -24.56 3.65 -9.58
CA HIS A 69 -23.64 2.55 -9.82
C HIS A 69 -24.33 1.19 -9.96
N LEU A 70 -25.65 1.22 -10.14
CA LEU A 70 -26.49 0.04 -10.35
C LEU A 70 -27.19 0.11 -11.73
N PRO A 71 -27.38 -1.04 -12.42
CA PRO A 71 -26.96 -2.38 -12.03
C PRO A 71 -25.44 -2.53 -12.03
N LEU A 72 -24.92 -3.51 -11.28
CA LEU A 72 -23.48 -3.83 -11.32
C LEU A 72 -23.10 -4.30 -12.74
N PRO A 73 -21.92 -3.92 -13.26
CA PRO A 73 -21.44 -4.41 -14.55
C PRO A 73 -21.29 -5.93 -14.55
N ASP A 74 -21.71 -6.59 -15.64
CA ASP A 74 -21.66 -8.06 -15.79
C ASP A 74 -20.25 -8.59 -15.48
N LYS A 75 -19.21 -7.89 -15.96
CA LYS A 75 -17.82 -8.26 -15.68
C LYS A 75 -17.47 -8.30 -14.17
N ILE A 76 -18.07 -7.43 -13.38
CA ILE A 76 -17.86 -7.42 -11.92
C ILE A 76 -18.61 -8.58 -11.29
N VAL A 77 -19.85 -8.83 -11.72
CA VAL A 77 -20.63 -9.97 -11.25
C VAL A 77 -19.93 -11.30 -11.58
N ASP A 78 -19.41 -11.43 -12.79
CA ASP A 78 -18.67 -12.63 -13.23
C ASP A 78 -17.37 -12.83 -12.43
N LEU A 79 -16.69 -11.74 -12.06
CA LEU A 79 -15.43 -11.78 -11.33
C LEU A 79 -15.63 -12.11 -9.85
N THR A 80 -16.56 -11.43 -9.19
CA THR A 80 -16.73 -11.46 -7.73
C THR A 80 -17.88 -12.34 -7.26
N GLY A 81 -18.77 -12.75 -8.15
CA GLY A 81 -20.02 -13.44 -7.79
C GLY A 81 -21.06 -12.53 -7.10
N ILE A 82 -20.71 -11.26 -6.83
CA ILE A 82 -21.61 -10.31 -6.15
C ILE A 82 -22.61 -9.77 -7.17
N THR A 83 -23.90 -10.03 -6.93
CA THR A 83 -24.96 -9.59 -7.83
C THR A 83 -25.52 -8.21 -7.43
N THR A 84 -26.19 -7.56 -8.37
CA THR A 84 -26.97 -6.35 -8.09
C THR A 84 -27.98 -6.59 -6.96
N GLU A 85 -28.63 -7.75 -6.95
CA GLU A 85 -29.59 -8.12 -5.90
C GLU A 85 -28.92 -8.26 -4.54
N THR A 86 -27.73 -8.85 -4.47
CA THR A 86 -26.94 -8.97 -3.24
C THR A 86 -26.69 -7.60 -2.61
N VAL A 87 -26.14 -6.64 -3.37
CA VAL A 87 -25.82 -5.32 -2.83
C VAL A 87 -27.06 -4.47 -2.52
N MET A 88 -28.16 -4.72 -3.19
CA MET A 88 -29.44 -4.03 -2.91
C MET A 88 -30.11 -4.55 -1.64
N ASN A 89 -30.10 -5.87 -1.41
CA ASN A 89 -30.84 -6.50 -0.30
C ASN A 89 -30.01 -6.62 0.98
N GLN A 90 -28.67 -6.80 0.86
CA GLN A 90 -27.78 -7.04 2.00
C GLN A 90 -26.77 -5.90 2.20
N GLY A 91 -26.59 -5.04 1.20
CA GLY A 91 -25.63 -3.93 1.27
C GLY A 91 -26.11 -2.82 2.19
N ILE A 92 -25.22 -2.42 3.10
CA ILE A 92 -25.40 -1.24 3.96
C ILE A 92 -25.06 0.04 3.21
N SER A 93 -25.45 1.19 3.77
CA SER A 93 -25.07 2.49 3.20
C SER A 93 -23.55 2.76 3.39
N GLU A 94 -22.96 3.61 2.53
CA GLU A 94 -21.57 4.06 2.71
C GLU A 94 -21.35 4.73 4.08
N GLN A 95 -22.31 5.48 4.58
CA GLN A 95 -22.25 6.10 5.91
C GLN A 95 -22.18 5.04 7.01
N GLU A 96 -23.03 4.02 6.97
CA GLU A 96 -23.02 2.92 7.93
C GLU A 96 -21.72 2.11 7.81
N ALA A 97 -21.20 1.90 6.58
CA ALA A 97 -19.95 1.21 6.35
C ALA A 97 -18.79 1.94 7.06
N VAL A 98 -18.65 3.25 6.86
CA VAL A 98 -17.62 4.05 7.55
C VAL A 98 -17.75 3.94 9.07
N GLN A 99 -18.97 4.00 9.62
CA GLN A 99 -19.18 3.87 11.06
C GLN A 99 -18.77 2.48 11.56
N ARG A 100 -19.08 1.41 10.83
CA ARG A 100 -18.65 0.05 11.19
C ARG A 100 -17.14 -0.08 11.16
N ILE A 101 -16.48 0.47 10.12
CA ILE A 101 -15.03 0.45 10.00
C ILE A 101 -14.37 1.21 11.16
N GLN A 102 -14.86 2.42 11.48
CA GLN A 102 -14.35 3.20 12.60
C GLN A 102 -14.52 2.47 13.96
N ASN A 103 -15.69 1.84 14.18
CA ASN A 103 -15.93 1.05 15.39
C ASN A 103 -15.00 -0.17 15.45
N PHE A 104 -14.68 -0.77 14.31
CA PHE A 104 -13.78 -1.92 14.25
C PHE A 104 -12.32 -1.53 14.50
N PHE A 105 -11.88 -0.37 14.04
CA PHE A 105 -10.58 0.18 14.41
C PHE A 105 -10.52 0.54 15.90
N GLY A 106 -11.63 1.00 16.50
CA GLY A 106 -11.67 1.43 17.88
C GLY A 106 -10.68 2.55 18.17
N GLU A 107 -9.92 2.41 19.25
CA GLU A 107 -8.86 3.36 19.65
C GLU A 107 -7.46 2.91 19.21
N HIS A 108 -7.37 1.85 18.38
CA HIS A 108 -6.08 1.35 17.91
C HIS A 108 -5.48 2.28 16.85
N LYS A 109 -4.16 2.30 16.76
CA LYS A 109 -3.49 2.88 15.61
C LYS A 109 -3.86 2.10 14.35
N ILE A 110 -4.19 2.81 13.28
CA ILE A 110 -4.61 2.20 12.03
C ILE A 110 -3.37 1.74 11.25
N ASN A 111 -2.85 0.57 11.59
CA ASN A 111 -1.79 -0.09 10.85
C ASN A 111 -2.44 -1.08 9.88
N LEU A 112 -2.17 -0.94 8.59
CA LEU A 112 -2.85 -1.68 7.54
C LEU A 112 -1.91 -2.65 6.83
N THR A 113 -2.45 -3.80 6.45
CA THR A 113 -1.85 -4.70 5.46
C THR A 113 -2.92 -5.25 4.52
N GLY A 114 -2.49 -5.75 3.37
CA GLY A 114 -3.36 -6.33 2.35
C GLY A 114 -2.52 -6.77 1.15
N TRP A 115 -3.16 -7.34 0.14
CA TRP A 115 -2.47 -7.75 -1.09
C TRP A 115 -2.56 -6.65 -2.14
N ASN A 116 -1.45 -6.00 -2.48
CA ASN A 116 -1.44 -4.79 -3.31
C ASN A 116 -2.30 -3.66 -2.69
N VAL A 117 -2.18 -3.54 -1.39
CA VAL A 117 -3.05 -2.76 -0.50
C VAL A 117 -3.22 -1.29 -0.88
N SER A 118 -2.34 -0.75 -1.72
CA SER A 118 -2.47 0.62 -2.21
C SER A 118 -3.75 0.87 -3.01
N PHE A 119 -4.27 -0.18 -3.69
CA PHE A 119 -5.54 -0.11 -4.38
C PHE A 119 -6.70 0.07 -3.38
N ASP A 120 -6.74 -0.78 -2.38
CA ASP A 120 -7.77 -0.82 -1.34
C ASP A 120 -7.77 0.45 -0.49
N CYS A 121 -6.59 0.93 -0.11
CA CYS A 121 -6.44 2.20 0.61
C CYS A 121 -7.01 3.39 -0.16
N LYS A 122 -6.82 3.46 -1.48
CA LYS A 122 -7.40 4.52 -2.32
C LYS A 122 -8.92 4.50 -2.31
N PHE A 123 -9.52 3.32 -2.32
CA PHE A 123 -10.97 3.15 -2.23
C PHE A 123 -11.51 3.51 -0.84
N LEU A 124 -10.80 3.12 0.25
CA LEU A 124 -11.16 3.57 1.60
C LEU A 124 -11.06 5.08 1.73
N THR A 125 -9.96 5.68 1.26
CA THR A 125 -9.81 7.16 1.27
C THR A 125 -10.97 7.83 0.52
N SER A 126 -11.35 7.30 -0.63
CA SER A 126 -12.47 7.83 -1.41
C SER A 126 -13.83 7.64 -0.72
N LEU A 127 -14.02 6.50 -0.04
CA LEU A 127 -15.23 6.23 0.77
C LEU A 127 -15.36 7.25 1.91
N TYR A 128 -14.30 7.47 2.68
CA TYR A 128 -14.27 8.44 3.78
C TYR A 128 -14.48 9.88 3.29
N ALA A 129 -13.79 10.27 2.19
CA ALA A 129 -13.94 11.60 1.60
C ALA A 129 -15.39 11.90 1.18
N ARG A 130 -16.14 10.92 0.66
CA ARG A 130 -17.57 11.09 0.35
C ARG A 130 -18.45 11.31 1.59
N GLN A 131 -17.97 10.88 2.75
CA GLN A 131 -18.62 11.17 4.04
C GLN A 131 -18.05 12.42 4.74
N LEU A 132 -17.25 13.23 4.03
CA LEU A 132 -16.57 14.43 4.54
C LEU A 132 -15.63 14.12 5.73
N LEU A 133 -15.01 12.95 5.71
CA LEU A 133 -14.06 12.49 6.71
C LEU A 133 -12.70 12.24 6.06
N GLU A 134 -11.65 12.36 6.86
CA GLU A 134 -10.29 11.99 6.46
C GLU A 134 -10.00 10.56 6.88
N PHE A 135 -9.20 9.86 6.06
CA PHE A 135 -8.71 8.52 6.35
C PHE A 135 -7.18 8.54 6.33
N GLU A 136 -6.60 8.47 7.51
CA GLU A 136 -5.15 8.57 7.72
C GLU A 136 -4.63 7.32 8.45
N PRO A 137 -4.17 6.29 7.71
CA PRO A 137 -3.51 5.15 8.33
C PRO A 137 -2.15 5.57 8.93
N ASN A 138 -1.79 4.96 10.06
CA ASN A 138 -0.50 5.19 10.72
C ASN A 138 0.64 4.50 9.95
N LEU A 139 0.46 3.22 9.58
CA LEU A 139 1.39 2.44 8.78
C LEU A 139 0.62 1.64 7.73
N VAL A 140 1.24 1.45 6.57
CA VAL A 140 0.72 0.58 5.50
C VAL A 140 1.83 -0.35 5.02
N VAL A 141 1.68 -1.64 5.28
CA VAL A 141 2.64 -2.69 4.87
C VAL A 141 1.99 -3.58 3.82
N ASP A 142 2.48 -3.55 2.59
CA ASP A 142 1.95 -4.33 1.48
C ASP A 142 2.51 -5.77 1.50
N SER A 143 1.66 -6.75 1.79
CA SER A 143 2.02 -8.18 1.82
C SER A 143 2.59 -8.68 0.50
N MET A 144 2.12 -8.17 -0.65
CA MET A 144 2.69 -8.51 -1.96
C MET A 144 4.14 -8.01 -2.10
N GLN A 145 4.50 -6.87 -1.49
CA GLN A 145 5.87 -6.38 -1.53
C GLN A 145 6.78 -7.25 -0.65
N ILE A 146 6.30 -7.75 0.50
CA ILE A 146 7.05 -8.72 1.31
C ILE A 146 7.26 -10.00 0.48
N ALA A 147 6.23 -10.52 -0.17
CA ALA A 147 6.34 -11.69 -1.04
C ALA A 147 7.37 -11.49 -2.17
N LYS A 148 7.41 -10.30 -2.78
CA LYS A 148 8.41 -9.96 -3.82
C LYS A 148 9.84 -9.93 -3.29
N GLN A 149 10.05 -9.64 -2.01
CA GLN A 149 11.37 -9.65 -1.40
C GLN A 149 11.80 -11.07 -1.00
N ARG A 150 10.85 -11.88 -0.52
CA ARG A 150 11.13 -13.20 0.07
C ARG A 150 11.14 -14.33 -0.95
N ILE A 151 10.28 -14.27 -1.96
CA ILE A 151 10.14 -15.34 -2.97
C ILE A 151 10.89 -14.93 -4.24
N PRO A 152 11.94 -15.67 -4.65
CA PRO A 152 12.66 -15.41 -5.88
C PRO A 152 11.73 -15.55 -7.12
N LYS A 153 11.91 -14.65 -8.11
CA LYS A 153 11.15 -14.74 -9.38
C LYS A 153 11.35 -16.05 -10.15
N THR A 154 12.43 -16.76 -9.85
CA THR A 154 12.72 -18.08 -10.45
C THR A 154 11.87 -19.21 -9.89
N GLU A 155 11.25 -19.00 -8.73
CA GLU A 155 10.44 -19.98 -8.02
C GLU A 155 8.94 -19.76 -8.20
N ILE A 156 8.54 -18.60 -8.72
CA ILE A 156 7.13 -18.23 -8.84
C ILE A 156 6.83 -17.58 -10.21
N LYS A 157 5.70 -17.94 -10.80
CA LYS A 157 5.28 -17.40 -12.10
C LYS A 157 4.97 -15.90 -12.06
N ASN A 158 4.31 -15.45 -11.02
CA ASN A 158 3.93 -14.06 -10.76
C ASN A 158 3.57 -13.89 -9.27
N TYR A 159 3.32 -12.66 -8.83
CA TYR A 159 2.95 -12.36 -7.46
C TYR A 159 1.46 -12.01 -7.31
N LYS A 160 0.57 -12.68 -8.05
CA LYS A 160 -0.87 -12.64 -7.76
C LYS A 160 -1.15 -13.43 -6.49
N LEU A 161 -2.17 -13.02 -5.74
CA LEU A 161 -2.54 -13.67 -4.48
C LEU A 161 -2.68 -15.19 -4.64
N ILE A 162 -3.47 -15.63 -5.62
CA ILE A 162 -3.66 -17.05 -5.94
C ILE A 162 -2.33 -17.78 -6.17
N THR A 163 -1.40 -17.18 -6.93
CA THR A 163 -0.13 -17.85 -7.26
C THR A 163 0.79 -17.97 -6.04
N VAL A 164 0.75 -17.00 -5.12
CA VAL A 164 1.51 -17.04 -3.88
C VAL A 164 0.82 -17.98 -2.86
N ALA A 165 -0.51 -18.03 -2.86
CA ALA A 165 -1.25 -19.01 -2.08
C ALA A 165 -0.92 -20.46 -2.51
N GLU A 166 -0.91 -20.74 -3.83
CA GLU A 166 -0.46 -22.03 -4.40
C GLU A 166 0.98 -22.37 -3.97
N TYR A 167 1.88 -21.39 -3.98
CA TYR A 167 3.28 -21.57 -3.57
C TYR A 167 3.39 -22.04 -2.09
N PHE A 168 2.54 -21.52 -1.21
CA PHE A 168 2.49 -21.90 0.20
C PHE A 168 1.49 -23.01 0.52
N HIS A 169 0.82 -23.62 -0.48
CA HIS A 169 -0.22 -24.62 -0.30
C HIS A 169 -1.40 -24.13 0.56
N LEU A 170 -1.79 -22.89 0.37
CA LEU A 170 -2.89 -22.22 1.08
C LEU A 170 -4.14 -22.02 0.20
N ASP A 171 -4.17 -22.62 -0.99
CA ASP A 171 -5.22 -22.45 -2.00
C ASP A 171 -6.33 -23.51 -1.93
N ASP A 172 -6.18 -24.54 -1.09
CA ASP A 172 -7.13 -25.65 -1.02
C ASP A 172 -8.49 -25.20 -0.45
N GLY A 173 -9.52 -25.32 -1.27
CA GLY A 173 -10.89 -24.95 -0.91
C GLY A 173 -11.20 -23.45 -0.93
N ILE A 174 -10.28 -22.60 -1.41
CA ILE A 174 -10.46 -21.14 -1.45
C ILE A 174 -11.20 -20.72 -2.73
N SER A 175 -12.19 -19.85 -2.55
CA SER A 175 -12.89 -19.18 -3.65
C SER A 175 -12.33 -17.77 -3.81
N PHE A 176 -11.29 -17.60 -4.63
CA PHE A 176 -10.71 -16.28 -4.91
C PHE A 176 -11.72 -15.32 -5.52
N HIS A 177 -11.55 -14.02 -5.26
CA HIS A 177 -12.48 -12.93 -5.56
C HIS A 177 -13.74 -12.90 -4.65
N ASP A 178 -13.67 -13.55 -3.49
CA ASP A 178 -14.46 -13.19 -2.31
C ASP A 178 -13.53 -12.45 -1.35
N SER A 179 -13.86 -11.22 -0.99
CA SER A 179 -12.93 -10.38 -0.22
C SER A 179 -12.59 -10.96 1.16
N MET A 180 -13.45 -11.80 1.78
CA MET A 180 -13.12 -12.44 3.05
C MET A 180 -12.12 -13.58 2.86
N GLU A 181 -12.27 -14.39 1.82
CA GLU A 181 -11.33 -15.46 1.50
C GLU A 181 -9.97 -14.86 1.11
N ASP A 182 -9.96 -13.82 0.27
CA ASP A 182 -8.75 -13.11 -0.13
C ASP A 182 -8.06 -12.44 1.06
N THR A 183 -8.82 -11.81 1.97
CA THR A 183 -8.29 -11.25 3.23
C THR A 183 -7.70 -12.33 4.13
N HIS A 184 -8.38 -13.48 4.26
CA HIS A 184 -7.91 -14.58 5.09
C HIS A 184 -6.61 -15.20 4.56
N VAL A 185 -6.56 -15.49 3.26
CA VAL A 185 -5.35 -15.99 2.60
C VAL A 185 -4.20 -14.99 2.70
N THR A 186 -4.49 -13.70 2.48
CA THR A 186 -3.50 -12.62 2.65
C THR A 186 -2.96 -12.59 4.09
N PHE A 187 -3.82 -12.74 5.10
CA PHE A 187 -3.41 -12.80 6.49
C PHE A 187 -2.48 -13.99 6.78
N LEU A 188 -2.78 -15.18 6.24
CA LEU A 188 -1.94 -16.37 6.39
C LEU A 188 -0.58 -16.21 5.71
N ILE A 189 -0.55 -15.66 4.51
CA ILE A 189 0.70 -15.34 3.81
C ILE A 189 1.49 -14.27 4.57
N PHE A 190 0.82 -13.24 5.08
CA PHE A 190 1.44 -12.21 5.90
C PHE A 190 2.05 -12.79 7.18
N ASP A 191 1.36 -13.75 7.85
CA ASP A 191 1.90 -14.46 9.02
C ASP A 191 3.23 -15.14 8.69
N ILE A 192 3.30 -15.91 7.61
CA ILE A 192 4.51 -16.61 7.19
C ILE A 192 5.63 -15.64 6.85
N LEU A 193 5.36 -14.73 5.91
CA LEU A 193 6.39 -13.86 5.33
C LEU A 193 6.88 -12.77 6.29
N SER A 194 6.01 -12.28 7.18
CA SER A 194 6.40 -11.28 8.18
C SER A 194 7.36 -11.85 9.21
N GLN A 195 7.13 -13.08 9.67
CA GLN A 195 8.04 -13.76 10.58
C GLN A 195 9.41 -13.97 9.94
N GLU A 196 9.46 -14.48 8.70
CA GLU A 196 10.72 -14.67 7.97
C GLU A 196 11.50 -13.36 7.81
N LEU A 197 10.81 -12.26 7.49
CA LEU A 197 11.44 -10.95 7.32
C LEU A 197 11.95 -10.38 8.65
N LEU A 198 11.22 -10.58 9.75
CA LEU A 198 11.60 -10.10 11.08
C LEU A 198 12.74 -10.91 11.70
N GLU A 199 12.80 -12.23 11.43
CA GLU A 199 13.86 -13.12 11.91
C GLU A 199 15.19 -12.93 11.17
N GLU A 200 15.17 -12.32 9.99
CA GLU A 200 16.38 -12.06 9.22
C GLU A 200 17.35 -11.19 10.02
N LYS A 201 18.51 -11.74 10.36
CA LYS A 201 19.57 -10.99 11.04
C LYS A 201 20.12 -9.92 10.09
N GLU A 202 20.26 -8.72 10.59
CA GLU A 202 21.02 -7.70 9.88
C GLU A 202 22.50 -8.09 9.88
N ASP A 203 22.98 -8.68 8.79
CA ASP A 203 24.38 -9.06 8.59
C ASP A 203 25.27 -7.85 8.20
N SER A 204 24.94 -6.65 8.61
CA SER A 204 25.74 -5.47 8.28
C SER A 204 25.96 -4.57 9.48
N GLU A 205 27.22 -4.15 9.66
CA GLU A 205 27.53 -2.96 10.45
C GLU A 205 26.60 -1.81 10.04
N PRO A 206 26.14 -0.96 10.97
CA PRO A 206 25.27 0.16 10.64
C PRO A 206 25.94 1.00 9.57
N LEU A 207 25.40 0.92 8.34
CA LEU A 207 25.88 1.72 7.23
C LEU A 207 25.74 3.19 7.61
N GLN A 208 26.80 3.94 7.38
CA GLN A 208 26.80 5.38 7.63
C GLN A 208 25.82 6.01 6.64
N LEU A 209 24.64 6.39 7.10
CA LEU A 209 23.57 6.94 6.28
C LEU A 209 24.00 8.28 5.71
N ILE A 210 23.96 8.40 4.38
CA ILE A 210 24.34 9.62 3.66
C ILE A 210 23.06 10.41 3.42
N LYS A 211 23.00 11.65 3.94
CA LYS A 211 21.91 12.57 3.61
C LYS A 211 22.10 13.14 2.20
N PRO A 212 21.08 13.14 1.34
CA PRO A 212 21.16 13.81 0.05
C PRO A 212 21.39 15.31 0.21
N ILE A 213 22.27 15.89 -0.62
CA ILE A 213 22.67 17.29 -0.49
C ILE A 213 21.96 18.19 -1.51
N VAL A 214 21.74 17.68 -2.73
CA VAL A 214 21.15 18.45 -3.85
C VAL A 214 20.21 17.58 -4.66
N TYR A 215 19.23 18.18 -5.32
CA TYR A 215 18.34 17.44 -6.21
C TYR A 215 18.19 18.13 -7.57
N LYS A 216 17.95 17.32 -8.58
CA LYS A 216 17.63 17.72 -9.93
C LYS A 216 16.32 17.07 -10.34
N MET A 217 15.50 17.78 -11.08
CA MET A 217 14.23 17.26 -11.57
C MET A 217 14.24 17.15 -13.10
N GLU A 218 13.71 16.04 -13.61
CA GLU A 218 13.39 15.87 -15.03
C GLU A 218 11.86 15.93 -15.18
N SER A 219 11.37 16.89 -15.94
CA SER A 219 9.95 17.07 -16.23
C SER A 219 9.61 16.64 -17.65
N TRP A 220 8.40 16.11 -17.83
CA TRP A 220 7.81 15.93 -19.14
C TRP A 220 6.92 17.13 -19.46
N SER A 221 7.20 17.83 -20.57
CA SER A 221 6.24 18.78 -21.13
C SER A 221 5.32 18.04 -22.10
N HIS A 222 4.04 18.01 -21.82
CA HIS A 222 3.04 17.63 -22.82
C HIS A 222 2.70 18.86 -23.67
N PHE A 223 2.75 18.71 -24.99
CA PHE A 223 2.60 19.77 -25.98
C PHE A 223 1.29 20.56 -25.91
N TYR A 224 0.33 20.16 -25.08
CA TYR A 224 -1.02 20.74 -25.00
C TYR A 224 -1.51 21.14 -23.60
N SER A 225 -0.68 21.07 -22.58
CA SER A 225 -1.08 21.56 -21.25
C SER A 225 0.07 22.31 -20.59
N GLN A 226 -0.25 23.44 -19.95
CA GLN A 226 0.71 24.23 -19.16
C GLN A 226 1.18 23.52 -17.86
N THR A 227 0.93 22.22 -17.72
CA THR A 227 1.31 21.41 -16.58
C THR A 227 2.43 20.45 -16.97
N SER A 228 3.62 20.70 -16.44
CA SER A 228 4.74 19.76 -16.53
C SER A 228 4.48 18.59 -15.58
N MET A 229 4.44 17.35 -16.10
CA MET A 229 4.47 16.15 -15.25
C MET A 229 5.92 15.81 -14.92
N ILE A 230 6.25 15.71 -13.65
CA ILE A 230 7.56 15.27 -13.20
C ILE A 230 7.65 13.76 -13.41
N LYS A 231 8.68 13.34 -14.13
CA LYS A 231 8.95 11.92 -14.40
C LYS A 231 9.88 11.32 -13.34
N ARG A 232 10.93 12.06 -13.05
CA ARG A 232 11.98 11.65 -12.10
C ARG A 232 12.46 12.83 -11.30
N ILE A 233 12.75 12.55 -10.05
CA ILE A 233 13.34 13.50 -9.12
C ILE A 233 14.67 12.93 -8.71
N TYR A 234 15.74 13.72 -8.85
CA TYR A 234 17.09 13.32 -8.52
C TYR A 234 17.52 13.99 -7.23
N LEU A 235 18.15 13.21 -6.38
CA LEU A 235 18.79 13.64 -5.15
C LEU A 235 20.29 13.37 -5.30
N ASP A 236 21.09 14.41 -5.30
CA ASP A 236 22.53 14.25 -5.36
C ASP A 236 23.10 14.04 -3.95
N THR A 237 23.96 13.05 -3.81
CA THR A 237 24.70 12.75 -2.58
C THR A 237 26.18 12.96 -2.82
N SER A 238 26.98 12.91 -1.75
CA SER A 238 28.45 13.02 -1.85
C SER A 238 29.10 11.90 -2.67
N VAL A 239 28.41 10.78 -2.91
CA VAL A 239 28.91 9.59 -3.61
C VAL A 239 28.14 9.24 -4.89
N GLY A 240 27.15 10.03 -5.28
CA GLY A 240 26.35 9.83 -6.50
C GLY A 240 24.95 10.35 -6.38
N SER A 241 24.13 10.09 -7.39
CA SER A 241 22.74 10.53 -7.43
C SER A 241 21.79 9.36 -7.28
N ILE A 242 20.79 9.51 -6.44
CA ILE A 242 19.61 8.66 -6.40
C ILE A 242 18.46 9.35 -7.15
N PHE A 243 17.50 8.59 -7.62
CA PHE A 243 16.29 9.15 -8.23
C PHE A 243 15.06 8.37 -7.80
N TYR A 244 13.94 9.08 -7.73
CA TYR A 244 12.61 8.51 -7.61
C TYR A 244 11.91 8.61 -8.96
N ASP A 245 11.49 7.47 -9.54
CA ASP A 245 10.71 7.40 -10.77
C ASP A 245 9.22 7.33 -10.41
N GLN A 246 8.53 8.45 -10.54
CA GLN A 246 7.12 8.58 -10.16
C GLN A 246 6.20 7.65 -10.97
N TYR A 247 6.60 7.30 -12.19
CA TYR A 247 5.80 6.42 -13.04
C TYR A 247 5.87 4.95 -12.62
N LYS A 248 7.03 4.56 -12.08
CA LYS A 248 7.29 3.18 -11.64
C LYS A 248 7.11 2.99 -10.14
N ASP A 249 6.96 4.10 -9.40
CA ASP A 249 6.92 4.12 -7.93
C ASP A 249 8.13 3.40 -7.31
N GLU A 250 9.32 3.70 -7.84
CA GLU A 250 10.55 3.06 -7.39
C GLU A 250 11.73 4.03 -7.32
N PHE A 251 12.64 3.76 -6.38
CA PHE A 251 13.94 4.42 -6.32
C PHE A 251 14.99 3.68 -7.16
N GLY A 252 15.96 4.43 -7.67
CA GLY A 252 17.11 3.89 -8.34
C GLY A 252 18.37 4.72 -8.07
N ALA A 253 19.55 4.15 -8.32
CA ALA A 253 20.82 4.84 -8.20
C ALA A 253 21.45 5.03 -9.58
N LYS A 254 22.10 6.18 -9.79
CA LYS A 254 22.84 6.48 -11.04
C LYS A 254 24.30 6.08 -10.98
N SER A 255 24.85 5.85 -9.80
CA SER A 255 26.24 5.41 -9.60
C SER A 255 26.31 3.94 -9.23
N LYS A 256 27.33 3.23 -9.72
CA LYS A 256 27.59 1.84 -9.30
C LYS A 256 28.14 1.74 -7.86
N GLU A 257 28.60 2.85 -7.31
CA GLU A 257 29.20 2.93 -5.96
C GLU A 257 28.17 3.35 -4.92
N LEU A 258 27.05 3.92 -5.33
CA LEU A 258 25.98 4.33 -4.45
C LEU A 258 25.02 3.16 -4.21
N ASN A 259 25.04 2.64 -3.00
CA ASN A 259 24.03 1.71 -2.53
C ASN A 259 22.89 2.51 -1.85
N LEU A 260 21.65 2.25 -2.24
CA LEU A 260 20.46 2.94 -1.69
C LEU A 260 20.29 2.69 -0.18
N ASP A 261 20.86 1.60 0.35
CA ASP A 261 20.88 1.31 1.79
C ASP A 261 21.76 2.27 2.60
N MET A 262 22.62 3.04 1.92
CA MET A 262 23.43 4.08 2.55
C MET A 262 22.66 5.39 2.74
N VAL A 263 21.43 5.49 2.24
CA VAL A 263 20.64 6.70 2.33
C VAL A 263 19.64 6.58 3.49
N ASP A 264 19.56 7.62 4.31
CA ASP A 264 18.62 7.67 5.43
C ASP A 264 17.18 7.39 4.97
N SER A 265 16.61 6.31 5.48
CA SER A 265 15.28 5.83 5.08
C SER A 265 14.17 6.80 5.47
N ASN A 266 14.28 7.48 6.61
CA ASN A 266 13.30 8.47 7.02
C ASN A 266 13.29 9.67 6.05
N TYR A 267 14.47 10.05 5.58
CA TYR A 267 14.61 11.12 4.60
C TYR A 267 13.97 10.75 3.25
N LEU A 268 14.14 9.51 2.80
CA LEU A 268 13.51 9.02 1.57
C LEU A 268 11.98 8.90 1.73
N MET A 269 11.50 8.50 2.91
CA MET A 269 10.05 8.46 3.21
C MET A 269 9.43 9.85 3.22
N GLU A 270 10.02 10.82 3.91
CA GLU A 270 9.55 12.21 3.87
C GLU A 270 9.54 12.76 2.45
N PHE A 271 10.55 12.41 1.67
CA PHE A 271 10.62 12.76 0.27
C PHE A 271 9.49 12.13 -0.56
N MET A 272 9.19 10.83 -0.38
CA MET A 272 8.07 10.15 -1.03
C MET A 272 6.73 10.77 -0.65
N LEU A 273 6.49 11.00 0.63
CA LEU A 273 5.24 11.58 1.14
C LEU A 273 4.96 12.96 0.53
N CYS A 274 6.00 13.75 0.28
CA CYS A 274 5.85 15.05 -0.40
C CYS A 274 5.36 14.91 -1.86
N PHE A 275 5.59 13.75 -2.52
CA PHE A 275 5.30 13.57 -3.95
C PHE A 275 4.17 12.58 -4.25
N THR A 276 3.86 11.64 -3.37
CA THR A 276 2.78 10.66 -3.59
C THR A 276 1.39 11.27 -3.47
N HIS A 277 1.23 12.39 -2.78
CA HIS A 277 -0.06 13.07 -2.62
C HIS A 277 -0.39 14.08 -3.74
N THR A 278 0.53 14.30 -4.68
CA THR A 278 0.31 15.24 -5.77
C THR A 278 0.31 14.55 -7.12
N THR A 279 -0.86 14.28 -7.68
CA THR A 279 -1.03 13.82 -9.07
C THR A 279 -0.61 14.88 -10.11
N ARG A 280 -0.31 16.10 -9.68
CA ARG A 280 0.17 17.20 -10.52
C ARG A 280 1.04 18.13 -9.67
N ILE A 281 2.35 17.99 -9.77
CA ILE A 281 3.28 18.93 -9.15
C ILE A 281 3.48 20.09 -10.13
N GLY A 282 2.89 21.25 -9.83
CA GLY A 282 3.18 22.52 -10.52
C GLY A 282 4.52 23.12 -10.06
N VAL A 283 5.07 24.03 -10.85
CA VAL A 283 6.33 24.74 -10.51
C VAL A 283 6.28 25.41 -9.13
N ASN A 284 5.11 25.88 -8.71
CA ASN A 284 4.90 26.49 -7.40
C ASN A 284 5.02 25.48 -6.23
N SER A 285 4.55 24.25 -6.43
CA SER A 285 4.66 23.18 -5.42
C SER A 285 6.11 22.79 -5.14
N ILE A 286 6.97 22.92 -6.15
CA ILE A 286 8.41 22.67 -6.04
C ILE A 286 9.09 23.74 -5.20
N GLN A 287 8.67 25.01 -5.33
CA GLN A 287 9.21 26.11 -4.51
C GLN A 287 8.74 26.01 -3.06
N GLU A 288 7.50 25.60 -2.83
CA GLU A 288 6.99 25.35 -1.47
C GLU A 288 7.71 24.17 -0.81
N TRP A 289 8.03 23.13 -1.59
CA TRP A 289 8.78 21.99 -1.09
C TRP A 289 10.23 22.36 -0.73
N LYS A 290 10.91 23.17 -1.55
CA LYS A 290 12.25 23.70 -1.23
C LYS A 290 12.30 24.48 0.09
N GLY A 291 11.20 25.08 0.50
CA GLY A 291 11.09 25.81 1.77
C GLY A 291 10.79 24.91 2.98
N ARG A 292 10.40 23.64 2.78
CA ARG A 292 10.04 22.72 3.87
C ARG A 292 11.18 21.77 4.28
N ILE A 293 12.13 21.54 3.40
CA ILE A 293 13.32 20.73 3.71
C ILE A 293 14.46 21.72 3.98
N GLU A 294 14.72 21.98 5.26
CA GLU A 294 15.94 22.64 5.68
C GLU A 294 17.11 21.70 5.40
N PHE A 295 17.83 21.99 4.33
CA PHE A 295 19.13 21.37 4.13
C PHE A 295 20.10 22.04 5.10
N ASP A 296 20.55 21.31 6.10
CA ASP A 296 21.68 21.75 6.89
C ASP A 296 22.85 22.05 5.96
N SER A 297 23.23 23.34 5.93
CA SER A 297 24.34 23.89 5.13
C SER A 297 25.69 23.46 5.69
#